data_3b3e0895457558c1cf587b9ba2a7746c
#
_entry.id   3b3e0895457558c1cf587b9ba2a7746c
#
_cell.length_a   1.000
_cell.length_b   1.000
_cell.length_c   1.000
_cell.angle_alpha   90.00
_cell.angle_beta   90.00
_cell.angle_gamma   90.00
#
_symmetry.space_group_name_H-M   'P 1'
#
loop_
_entity.id
_entity.type
_entity.pdbx_description
1 polymer ?
#
loop_
_entity_poly.entity_id
_entity_poly.type
_entity_poly.pdbx_seq_one_letter_code
_entity_poly.pdbx_strand_id
1 'polypeptide(L)'
;MLDAQQLITDNIDVWTSAIKKRNATGRGSSKKIELTGIKKLRELILELAVRGKLVPQDASDEPASVLLARIAEEKAQLVADKKIKKIKALPEVTDEDKPFELPNGWSFERLGNYSIVFSGSSFKSGDFNSTSGVRVIKITNAGVGKLIETDEFLPESFLEKFESFQVFKNDLILALTRPYIHDGLKVSLCPDSYHKSLLNQRVAAIRAFEYPEYLFLNLRSPYILNLYKNRFGGNGLQPNLKMSDVTELAI
;
A
#
# COMPACT_ATOMS: atom_id res chain seq x y z
N MET A 1 3.78 -30.21 -10.43
CA MET A 1 3.75 -29.15 -9.40
C MET A 1 2.49 -29.35 -8.56
N LEU A 2 2.60 -29.41 -7.24
CA LEU A 2 1.41 -29.38 -6.37
C LEU A 2 0.69 -28.05 -6.62
N ASP A 3 -0.61 -28.15 -6.93
CA ASP A 3 -1.46 -26.97 -7.07
C ASP A 3 -1.51 -26.24 -5.71
N ALA A 4 -1.20 -24.94 -5.70
CA ALA A 4 -1.20 -24.14 -4.47
C ALA A 4 -2.58 -24.16 -3.79
N GLN A 5 -3.66 -24.19 -4.57
CA GLN A 5 -5.03 -24.30 -4.07
C GLN A 5 -5.24 -25.64 -3.34
N GLN A 6 -4.79 -26.75 -3.94
CA GLN A 6 -4.89 -28.07 -3.33
C GLN A 6 -4.08 -28.15 -2.03
N LEU A 7 -2.83 -27.62 -2.02
CA LEU A 7 -2.01 -27.59 -0.82
C LEU A 7 -2.69 -26.82 0.34
N ILE A 8 -3.37 -25.74 0.06
CA ILE A 8 -4.10 -24.93 1.04
C ILE A 8 -5.31 -25.69 1.58
N THR A 9 -6.12 -26.27 0.68
CA THR A 9 -7.38 -26.93 1.03
C THR A 9 -7.14 -28.24 1.79
N ASP A 10 -6.17 -29.05 1.39
CA ASP A 10 -5.85 -30.33 2.02
C ASP A 10 -5.28 -30.16 3.45
N ASN A 11 -4.78 -28.97 3.79
CA ASN A 11 -4.22 -28.66 5.09
C ASN A 11 -5.04 -27.63 5.89
N ILE A 12 -6.30 -27.43 5.56
CA ILE A 12 -7.13 -26.39 6.18
C ILE A 12 -7.25 -26.57 7.70
N ASP A 13 -7.33 -27.80 8.18
CA ASP A 13 -7.43 -28.13 9.60
C ASP A 13 -6.13 -27.76 10.37
N VAL A 14 -4.98 -27.94 9.75
CA VAL A 14 -3.68 -27.54 10.32
C VAL A 14 -3.63 -26.00 10.46
N TRP A 15 -4.04 -25.27 9.42
CA TRP A 15 -4.06 -23.82 9.43
C TRP A 15 -5.02 -23.25 10.48
N THR A 16 -6.20 -23.87 10.65
CA THR A 16 -7.24 -23.37 11.56
C THR A 16 -7.00 -23.76 13.02
N SER A 17 -6.33 -24.89 13.28
CA SER A 17 -6.03 -25.38 14.62
C SER A 17 -4.78 -24.74 15.26
N ALA A 18 -3.86 -24.19 14.47
CA ALA A 18 -2.61 -23.62 14.97
C ALA A 18 -2.86 -22.28 15.69
N ILE A 19 -2.85 -22.33 17.03
CA ILE A 19 -3.07 -21.16 17.91
C ILE A 19 -1.85 -20.93 18.80
N LYS A 20 -1.59 -19.64 19.11
CA LYS A 20 -0.61 -19.22 20.12
C LYS A 20 -1.32 -18.54 21.28
N LYS A 21 -1.12 -19.06 22.48
CA LYS A 21 -1.59 -18.40 23.71
C LYS A 21 -0.56 -17.34 24.12
N ARG A 22 -0.92 -16.08 24.14
CA ARG A 22 -0.07 -15.02 24.71
C ARG A 22 -0.44 -14.84 26.19
N ASN A 23 0.55 -14.93 27.07
CA ASN A 23 0.39 -14.49 28.44
C ASN A 23 0.35 -12.96 28.44
N ALA A 24 -0.74 -12.38 28.94
CA ALA A 24 -0.82 -10.95 29.16
C ALA A 24 0.09 -10.57 30.32
N THR A 25 1.16 -9.81 30.06
CA THR A 25 1.94 -9.14 31.09
C THR A 25 1.22 -7.84 31.45
N GLY A 26 0.37 -7.86 32.50
CA GLY A 26 -0.36 -6.69 32.97
C GLY A 26 -1.56 -7.08 33.87
N ARG A 27 -1.97 -6.17 34.78
CA ARG A 27 -3.16 -6.31 35.65
C ARG A 27 -4.46 -6.35 34.83
N GLY A 28 -4.82 -7.53 34.36
CA GLY A 28 -6.03 -7.77 33.55
C GLY A 28 -5.80 -8.98 32.64
N SER A 29 -5.87 -10.19 33.22
CA SER A 29 -5.54 -11.43 32.53
C SER A 29 -6.65 -11.93 31.61
N SER A 30 -6.84 -11.31 30.45
CA SER A 30 -7.49 -12.01 29.34
C SER A 30 -6.43 -12.71 28.51
N LYS A 31 -6.40 -14.04 28.56
CA LYS A 31 -5.56 -14.89 27.69
C LYS A 31 -5.99 -14.63 26.24
N LYS A 32 -5.24 -13.76 25.52
CA LYS A 32 -5.54 -13.48 24.13
C LYS A 32 -5.07 -14.66 23.28
N ILE A 33 -6.00 -15.35 22.63
CA ILE A 33 -5.70 -16.40 21.66
C ILE A 33 -5.34 -15.70 20.35
N GLU A 34 -4.16 -16.01 19.81
CA GLU A 34 -3.72 -15.56 18.49
C GLU A 34 -3.88 -16.73 17.51
N LEU A 35 -4.65 -16.54 16.45
CA LEU A 35 -4.86 -17.50 15.37
C LEU A 35 -3.64 -17.50 14.44
N THR A 36 -2.54 -18.07 14.92
CA THR A 36 -1.23 -18.02 14.24
C THR A 36 -1.29 -18.69 12.88
N GLY A 37 -2.00 -19.84 12.77
CA GLY A 37 -2.15 -20.56 11.52
C GLY A 37 -2.88 -19.75 10.47
N ILE A 38 -4.01 -19.15 10.81
CA ILE A 38 -4.76 -18.27 9.90
C ILE A 38 -3.92 -17.08 9.43
N LYS A 39 -3.12 -16.50 10.34
CA LYS A 39 -2.21 -15.41 9.97
C LYS A 39 -1.18 -15.87 8.93
N LYS A 40 -0.56 -17.03 9.18
CA LYS A 40 0.43 -17.62 8.27
C LYS A 40 -0.16 -18.03 6.93
N LEU A 41 -1.38 -18.58 6.93
CA LEU A 41 -2.10 -18.90 5.71
C LEU A 41 -2.36 -17.66 4.84
N ARG A 42 -2.80 -16.55 5.46
CA ARG A 42 -3.01 -15.29 4.73
C ARG A 42 -1.70 -14.72 4.17
N GLU A 43 -0.60 -14.80 4.92
CA GLU A 43 0.72 -14.40 4.45
C GLU A 43 1.15 -15.26 3.25
N LEU A 44 0.96 -16.58 3.30
CA LEU A 44 1.28 -17.50 2.21
C LEU A 44 0.45 -17.23 0.96
N ILE A 45 -0.87 -17.09 1.10
CA ILE A 45 -1.77 -16.78 -0.02
C ILE A 45 -1.35 -15.47 -0.70
N LEU A 46 -1.07 -14.45 0.09
CA LEU A 46 -0.65 -13.15 -0.43
C LEU A 46 0.70 -13.23 -1.14
N GLU A 47 1.65 -13.97 -0.59
CA GLU A 47 2.95 -14.18 -1.21
C GLU A 47 2.85 -14.95 -2.53
N LEU A 48 2.03 -16.00 -2.59
CA LEU A 48 1.78 -16.76 -3.82
C LEU A 48 1.08 -15.89 -4.88
N ALA A 49 0.12 -15.06 -4.47
CA ALA A 49 -0.60 -14.15 -5.38
C ALA A 49 0.36 -13.13 -6.00
N VAL A 50 1.19 -12.47 -5.19
CA VAL A 50 2.15 -11.45 -5.67
C VAL A 50 3.20 -12.03 -6.60
N ARG A 51 3.56 -13.31 -6.41
CA ARG A 51 4.51 -14.04 -7.26
C ARG A 51 3.85 -14.65 -8.52
N GLY A 52 2.55 -14.45 -8.73
CA GLY A 52 1.80 -15.09 -9.81
C GLY A 52 1.74 -16.63 -9.73
N LYS A 53 1.81 -17.20 -8.50
CA LYS A 53 1.83 -18.64 -8.25
C LYS A 53 0.57 -19.16 -7.53
N LEU A 54 -0.40 -18.29 -7.28
CA LEU A 54 -1.63 -18.67 -6.55
C LEU A 54 -2.61 -19.41 -7.46
N VAL A 55 -2.71 -18.97 -8.70
CA VAL A 55 -3.58 -19.54 -9.73
C VAL A 55 -2.78 -19.88 -10.98
N PRO A 56 -3.24 -20.82 -11.83
CA PRO A 56 -2.63 -21.05 -13.14
C PRO A 56 -2.60 -19.77 -13.97
N GLN A 57 -1.53 -19.59 -14.74
CA GLN A 57 -1.43 -18.46 -15.67
C GLN A 57 -2.29 -18.73 -16.90
N ASP A 58 -2.97 -17.69 -17.40
CA ASP A 58 -3.70 -17.71 -18.67
C ASP A 58 -2.82 -17.09 -19.76
N ALA A 59 -2.54 -17.84 -20.81
CA ALA A 59 -1.73 -17.37 -21.93
C ALA A 59 -2.43 -16.28 -22.76
N SER A 60 -3.73 -16.08 -22.58
CA SER A 60 -4.52 -15.02 -23.22
C SER A 60 -4.52 -13.70 -22.45
N ASP A 61 -4.00 -13.68 -21.21
CA ASP A 61 -3.90 -12.46 -20.43
C ASP A 61 -2.96 -11.44 -21.10
N GLU A 62 -3.31 -10.15 -20.99
CA GLU A 62 -2.49 -9.06 -21.50
C GLU A 62 -1.10 -9.07 -20.83
N PRO A 63 0.02 -9.12 -21.58
CA PRO A 63 1.34 -9.03 -21.00
C PRO A 63 1.59 -7.69 -20.29
N ALA A 64 2.32 -7.72 -19.16
CA ALA A 64 2.65 -6.52 -18.39
C ALA A 64 3.32 -5.41 -19.25
N SER A 65 4.11 -5.80 -20.27
CA SER A 65 4.74 -4.83 -21.18
C SER A 65 3.73 -3.97 -21.96
N VAL A 66 2.59 -4.55 -22.35
CA VAL A 66 1.51 -3.82 -23.05
C VAL A 66 0.80 -2.89 -22.10
N LEU A 67 0.44 -3.36 -20.91
CA LEU A 67 -0.15 -2.56 -19.84
C LEU A 67 0.75 -1.36 -19.48
N LEU A 68 2.03 -1.60 -19.26
CA LEU A 68 3.00 -0.56 -18.89
C LEU A 68 3.21 0.48 -19.98
N ALA A 69 3.21 0.07 -21.26
CA ALA A 69 3.26 1.00 -22.39
C ALA A 69 2.05 1.93 -22.41
N ARG A 70 0.84 1.39 -22.20
CA ARG A 70 -0.41 2.17 -22.11
C ARG A 70 -0.39 3.15 -20.94
N ILE A 71 0.06 2.71 -19.77
CA ILE A 71 0.21 3.57 -18.59
C ILE A 71 1.23 4.70 -18.86
N ALA A 72 2.34 4.40 -19.53
CA ALA A 72 3.35 5.40 -19.86
C ALA A 72 2.80 6.48 -20.81
N GLU A 73 2.01 6.11 -21.81
CA GLU A 73 1.33 7.03 -22.72
C GLU A 73 0.32 7.92 -21.98
N GLU A 74 -0.56 7.32 -21.15
CA GLU A 74 -1.53 8.07 -20.36
C GLU A 74 -0.85 9.08 -19.43
N LYS A 75 0.22 8.65 -18.76
CA LYS A 75 1.01 9.50 -17.89
C LYS A 75 1.69 10.65 -18.65
N ALA A 76 2.22 10.39 -19.85
CA ALA A 76 2.80 11.43 -20.70
C ALA A 76 1.76 12.47 -21.12
N GLN A 77 0.53 12.02 -21.44
CA GLN A 77 -0.58 12.90 -21.77
C GLN A 77 -0.98 13.78 -20.56
N LEU A 78 -1.09 13.20 -19.36
CA LEU A 78 -1.40 13.97 -18.13
C LEU A 78 -0.33 15.03 -17.83
N VAL A 79 0.94 14.75 -18.13
CA VAL A 79 2.03 15.73 -18.00
C VAL A 79 1.89 16.83 -19.04
N ALA A 80 1.60 16.48 -20.30
CA ALA A 80 1.39 17.44 -21.39
C ALA A 80 0.19 18.39 -21.10
N ASP A 81 -0.89 17.83 -20.54
CA ASP A 81 -2.09 18.56 -20.11
C ASP A 81 -1.87 19.39 -18.82
N LYS A 82 -0.68 19.32 -18.22
CA LYS A 82 -0.34 19.96 -16.94
C LYS A 82 -1.20 19.51 -15.76
N LYS A 83 -1.85 18.34 -15.86
CA LYS A 83 -2.65 17.73 -14.77
C LYS A 83 -1.78 17.12 -13.69
N ILE A 84 -0.59 16.64 -14.06
CA ILE A 84 0.44 16.16 -13.13
C ILE A 84 1.79 16.81 -13.46
N LYS A 85 2.65 16.90 -12.45
CA LYS A 85 4.02 17.41 -12.64
C LYS A 85 4.88 16.35 -13.33
N LYS A 86 5.77 16.79 -14.22
CA LYS A 86 6.79 15.89 -14.80
C LYS A 86 7.67 15.35 -13.68
N ILE A 87 7.73 14.04 -13.57
CA ILE A 87 8.59 13.33 -12.62
C ILE A 87 9.95 13.08 -13.28
N LYS A 88 11.02 13.16 -12.48
CA LYS A 88 12.35 12.75 -12.95
C LYS A 88 12.31 11.27 -13.31
N ALA A 89 13.03 10.87 -14.37
CA ALA A 89 13.16 9.47 -14.71
C ALA A 89 13.65 8.65 -13.52
N LEU A 90 12.96 7.56 -13.26
CA LEU A 90 13.34 6.63 -12.18
C LEU A 90 14.45 5.69 -12.66
N PRO A 91 15.29 5.17 -11.75
CA PRO A 91 16.30 4.20 -12.11
C PRO A 91 15.66 2.92 -12.66
N GLU A 92 16.31 2.27 -13.59
CA GLU A 92 15.86 0.97 -14.11
C GLU A 92 15.81 -0.06 -12.97
N VAL A 93 14.93 -1.06 -13.13
CA VAL A 93 14.85 -2.20 -12.20
C VAL A 93 16.03 -3.11 -12.47
N THR A 94 16.92 -3.24 -11.51
CA THR A 94 18.11 -4.11 -11.57
C THR A 94 17.80 -5.53 -11.08
N ASP A 95 18.69 -6.47 -11.28
CA ASP A 95 18.52 -7.84 -10.77
C ASP A 95 18.50 -7.90 -9.24
N GLU A 96 19.16 -6.95 -8.58
CA GLU A 96 19.12 -6.81 -7.10
C GLU A 96 17.74 -6.37 -6.57
N ASP A 97 16.96 -5.70 -7.42
CA ASP A 97 15.58 -5.28 -7.09
C ASP A 97 14.56 -6.40 -7.27
N LYS A 98 14.93 -7.52 -7.95
CA LYS A 98 14.05 -8.64 -8.29
C LYS A 98 14.15 -9.74 -7.23
N PRO A 99 13.21 -9.83 -6.28
CA PRO A 99 13.31 -10.78 -5.16
C PRO A 99 13.03 -12.23 -5.53
N PHE A 100 12.44 -12.48 -6.69
CA PHE A 100 12.00 -13.78 -7.18
C PHE A 100 11.80 -13.78 -8.69
N GLU A 101 11.75 -14.94 -9.29
CA GLU A 101 11.38 -15.12 -10.70
C GLU A 101 9.88 -14.92 -10.90
N LEU A 102 9.53 -14.24 -11.97
CA LEU A 102 8.15 -13.99 -12.38
C LEU A 102 7.70 -15.00 -13.43
N PRO A 103 6.40 -15.29 -13.52
CA PRO A 103 5.82 -16.02 -14.65
C PRO A 103 5.99 -15.25 -15.97
N ASN A 104 5.83 -15.97 -17.09
CA ASN A 104 5.80 -15.34 -18.40
C ASN A 104 4.68 -14.29 -18.47
N GLY A 105 4.96 -13.17 -19.13
CA GLY A 105 4.01 -12.07 -19.25
C GLY A 105 4.02 -11.09 -18.07
N TRP A 106 4.68 -11.41 -16.97
CA TRP A 106 4.86 -10.52 -15.83
C TRP A 106 6.18 -9.76 -15.92
N SER A 107 6.24 -8.58 -15.32
CA SER A 107 7.48 -7.81 -15.18
C SER A 107 7.48 -7.00 -13.90
N PHE A 108 8.67 -6.76 -13.35
CA PHE A 108 8.84 -5.77 -12.29
C PHE A 108 8.88 -4.36 -12.90
N GLU A 109 8.25 -3.42 -12.21
CA GLU A 109 8.29 -2.00 -12.58
C GLU A 109 8.43 -1.12 -11.35
N ARG A 110 9.00 0.08 -11.51
CA ARG A 110 9.03 1.06 -10.42
C ARG A 110 7.62 1.57 -10.11
N LEU A 111 7.25 1.58 -8.83
CA LEU A 111 5.94 2.02 -8.37
C LEU A 111 5.57 3.40 -8.93
N GLY A 112 6.54 4.32 -8.99
CA GLY A 112 6.32 5.64 -9.54
C GLY A 112 6.11 5.68 -11.06
N ASN A 113 6.44 4.63 -11.82
CA ASN A 113 6.06 4.50 -13.22
C ASN A 113 4.64 3.96 -13.37
N TYR A 114 4.24 3.02 -12.52
CA TYR A 114 2.92 2.39 -12.50
C TYR A 114 1.82 3.29 -11.90
N SER A 115 2.18 4.32 -11.14
CA SER A 115 1.24 5.14 -10.37
C SER A 115 1.64 6.61 -10.32
N ILE A 116 0.71 7.45 -9.87
CA ILE A 116 0.97 8.82 -9.45
C ILE A 116 1.15 8.80 -7.94
N VAL A 117 2.32 9.22 -7.45
CA VAL A 117 2.64 9.25 -6.01
C VAL A 117 2.84 10.69 -5.57
N PHE A 118 2.11 11.11 -4.54
CA PHE A 118 2.25 12.45 -3.98
C PHE A 118 2.08 12.44 -2.47
N SER A 119 2.74 13.37 -1.77
CA SER A 119 2.52 13.63 -0.35
C SER A 119 1.53 14.78 -0.18
N GLY A 120 0.89 14.84 0.98
CA GLY A 120 -0.07 15.87 1.27
C GLY A 120 0.54 17.23 1.65
N SER A 121 -0.32 18.20 1.94
CA SER A 121 0.02 19.55 2.35
C SER A 121 0.07 19.68 3.87
N SER A 122 0.76 20.73 4.35
CA SER A 122 0.73 21.14 5.74
C SER A 122 -0.46 22.05 5.98
N PHE A 123 -1.31 21.70 6.93
CA PHE A 123 -2.44 22.53 7.38
C PHE A 123 -2.16 23.03 8.79
N LYS A 124 -2.61 24.25 9.09
CA LYS A 124 -2.46 24.83 10.43
C LYS A 124 -3.43 24.17 11.41
N SER A 125 -3.01 23.99 12.65
CA SER A 125 -3.86 23.36 13.67
C SER A 125 -5.21 24.10 13.89
N GLY A 126 -5.25 25.40 13.72
CA GLY A 126 -6.47 26.20 13.83
C GLY A 126 -7.43 26.09 12.65
N ASP A 127 -7.03 25.45 11.54
CA ASP A 127 -7.91 25.24 10.38
C ASP A 127 -8.81 24.01 10.55
N PHE A 128 -8.48 23.13 11.48
CA PHE A 128 -9.23 21.88 11.71
C PHE A 128 -10.46 22.12 12.57
N ASN A 129 -11.53 21.40 12.25
CA ASN A 129 -12.75 21.32 13.05
C ASN A 129 -13.29 19.89 13.06
N SER A 130 -14.24 19.60 13.95
CA SER A 130 -14.83 18.26 14.14
C SER A 130 -16.30 18.18 13.71
N THR A 131 -16.82 19.19 13.03
CA THR A 131 -18.25 19.27 12.73
C THR A 131 -18.59 19.03 11.27
N SER A 132 -17.94 19.75 10.35
CA SER A 132 -18.29 19.69 8.91
C SER A 132 -17.19 20.26 8.04
N GLY A 133 -17.27 19.96 6.74
CA GLY A 133 -16.34 20.42 5.72
C GLY A 133 -15.69 19.27 4.97
N VAL A 134 -14.49 19.50 4.46
CA VAL A 134 -13.72 18.49 3.73
C VAL A 134 -12.97 17.59 4.71
N ARG A 135 -13.18 16.28 4.62
CA ARG A 135 -12.41 15.31 5.41
C ARG A 135 -10.92 15.44 5.12
N VAL A 136 -10.10 15.17 6.12
CA VAL A 136 -8.65 15.20 5.97
C VAL A 136 -8.06 13.85 6.37
N ILE A 137 -7.10 13.38 5.57
CA ILE A 137 -6.34 12.16 5.86
C ILE A 137 -5.00 12.56 6.47
N LYS A 138 -4.82 12.20 7.74
CA LYS A 138 -3.62 12.44 8.54
C LYS A 138 -2.89 11.13 8.83
N ILE A 139 -1.73 11.23 9.44
CA ILE A 139 -0.96 10.05 9.89
C ILE A 139 -1.75 9.14 10.85
N THR A 140 -2.69 9.71 11.60
CA THR A 140 -3.59 8.98 12.51
C THR A 140 -4.61 8.11 11.78
N ASN A 141 -4.94 8.47 10.54
CA ASN A 141 -5.84 7.68 9.68
C ASN A 141 -5.14 6.51 8.99
N ALA A 142 -3.80 6.56 8.85
CA ALA A 142 -3.04 5.54 8.14
C ALA A 142 -2.92 4.27 9.00
N GLY A 143 -3.79 3.30 8.76
CA GLY A 143 -3.81 1.98 9.41
C GLY A 143 -3.19 0.88 8.56
N VAL A 144 -3.06 -0.32 9.13
CA VAL A 144 -2.63 -1.53 8.41
C VAL A 144 -3.85 -2.18 7.75
N GLY A 145 -3.90 -2.13 6.44
CA GLY A 145 -4.95 -2.75 5.64
C GLY A 145 -6.31 -2.05 5.66
N LYS A 146 -6.51 -1.09 6.55
CA LYS A 146 -7.76 -0.34 6.69
C LYS A 146 -7.46 1.09 7.11
N LEU A 147 -8.15 2.05 6.48
CA LEU A 147 -8.15 3.44 6.92
C LEU A 147 -8.88 3.55 8.25
N ILE A 148 -8.32 4.32 9.20
CA ILE A 148 -8.96 4.64 10.48
C ILE A 148 -9.72 5.94 10.28
N GLU A 149 -11.03 5.87 10.31
CA GLU A 149 -11.88 7.05 10.13
C GLU A 149 -11.88 7.93 11.38
N THR A 150 -11.86 9.23 11.17
CA THR A 150 -11.93 10.26 12.22
C THR A 150 -12.83 11.40 11.77
N ASP A 151 -13.41 12.13 12.71
CA ASP A 151 -14.21 13.30 12.44
C ASP A 151 -13.34 14.57 12.51
N GLU A 152 -12.43 14.70 11.54
CA GLU A 152 -11.60 15.87 11.36
C GLU A 152 -11.79 16.43 9.96
N PHE A 153 -12.11 17.70 9.91
CA PHE A 153 -12.48 18.42 8.70
C PHE A 153 -11.69 19.71 8.54
N LEU A 154 -11.57 20.15 7.31
CA LEU A 154 -11.08 21.48 6.91
C LEU A 154 -12.22 22.25 6.26
N PRO A 155 -12.17 23.60 6.20
CA PRO A 155 -13.16 24.38 5.47
C PRO A 155 -13.31 23.96 4.02
N GLU A 156 -14.52 23.97 3.47
CA GLU A 156 -14.78 23.56 2.08
C GLU A 156 -13.98 24.37 1.06
N SER A 157 -13.70 25.64 1.34
CA SER A 157 -12.86 26.50 0.49
C SER A 157 -11.43 25.96 0.28
N PHE A 158 -11.00 24.99 1.10
CA PHE A 158 -9.70 24.34 0.93
C PHE A 158 -9.67 23.37 -0.26
N LEU A 159 -10.82 22.89 -0.74
CA LEU A 159 -10.88 22.00 -1.92
C LEU A 159 -10.26 22.66 -3.15
N GLU A 160 -10.61 23.88 -3.46
CA GLU A 160 -10.05 24.60 -4.62
C GLU A 160 -8.59 24.96 -4.39
N LYS A 161 -8.28 25.46 -3.19
CA LYS A 161 -6.93 25.92 -2.84
C LYS A 161 -5.90 24.79 -2.82
N PHE A 162 -6.32 23.57 -2.47
CA PHE A 162 -5.46 22.38 -2.29
C PHE A 162 -5.87 21.23 -3.22
N GLU A 163 -6.43 21.51 -4.40
CA GLU A 163 -6.91 20.55 -5.36
C GLU A 163 -5.88 19.45 -5.68
N SER A 164 -4.60 19.82 -5.82
CA SER A 164 -3.51 18.88 -6.11
C SER A 164 -3.20 17.87 -4.99
N PHE A 165 -3.81 18.04 -3.82
CA PHE A 165 -3.68 17.16 -2.66
C PHE A 165 -4.95 16.38 -2.37
N GLN A 166 -5.91 16.38 -3.30
CA GLN A 166 -7.14 15.60 -3.17
C GLN A 166 -6.89 14.11 -3.38
N VAL A 167 -7.47 13.33 -2.49
CA VAL A 167 -7.46 11.87 -2.52
C VAL A 167 -8.82 11.39 -3.00
N PHE A 168 -8.81 10.38 -3.85
CA PHE A 168 -10.03 9.77 -4.36
C PHE A 168 -10.19 8.34 -3.85
N LYS A 169 -11.41 7.82 -3.93
CA LYS A 169 -11.69 6.41 -3.68
C LYS A 169 -10.69 5.54 -4.44
N ASN A 170 -10.22 4.49 -3.80
CA ASN A 170 -9.23 3.53 -4.30
C ASN A 170 -7.79 4.07 -4.41
N ASP A 171 -7.50 5.34 -4.12
CA ASP A 171 -6.12 5.74 -3.87
C ASP A 171 -5.56 4.97 -2.67
N LEU A 172 -4.31 4.52 -2.75
CA LEU A 172 -3.66 3.87 -1.62
C LEU A 172 -3.07 4.95 -0.70
N ILE A 173 -3.35 4.82 0.59
CA ILE A 173 -2.89 5.74 1.63
C ILE A 173 -1.76 5.09 2.39
N LEU A 174 -0.56 5.66 2.30
CA LEU A 174 0.66 5.13 2.92
C LEU A 174 1.21 6.10 3.96
N ALA A 175 1.46 5.61 5.18
CA ALA A 175 2.15 6.39 6.19
C ALA A 175 3.61 6.63 5.80
N LEU A 176 4.07 7.89 5.78
CA LEU A 176 5.48 8.22 5.55
C LEU A 176 6.29 8.20 6.86
N THR A 177 5.66 8.49 8.00
CA THR A 177 6.29 8.44 9.32
C THR A 177 5.81 7.21 10.07
N ARG A 178 6.74 6.41 10.61
CA ARG A 178 6.46 5.11 11.22
C ARG A 178 5.61 4.23 10.28
N PRO A 179 6.12 3.95 9.08
CA PRO A 179 5.32 3.36 8.00
C PRO A 179 4.86 1.92 8.29
N TYR A 180 5.45 1.26 9.27
CA TYR A 180 5.08 -0.09 9.65
C TYR A 180 5.03 -0.28 11.16
N ILE A 181 4.27 -1.29 11.56
CA ILE A 181 4.20 -1.82 12.91
C ILE A 181 4.40 -3.35 12.84
N HIS A 182 4.30 -4.04 13.99
CA HIS A 182 4.41 -5.50 14.03
C HIS A 182 3.45 -6.19 13.04
N ASP A 183 2.23 -5.66 12.88
CA ASP A 183 1.16 -6.26 12.08
C ASP A 183 1.27 -5.97 10.58
N GLY A 184 2.16 -5.10 10.14
CA GLY A 184 2.39 -4.82 8.72
C GLY A 184 2.69 -3.37 8.39
N LEU A 185 2.76 -3.11 7.07
CA LEU A 185 2.89 -1.78 6.51
C LEU A 185 1.56 -1.02 6.71
N LYS A 186 1.64 0.24 7.11
CA LYS A 186 0.48 1.13 7.24
C LYS A 186 0.07 1.65 5.87
N VAL A 187 -0.56 0.79 5.12
CA VAL A 187 -1.14 1.07 3.82
C VAL A 187 -2.60 0.62 3.80
N SER A 188 -3.48 1.42 3.24
CA SER A 188 -4.92 1.16 3.12
C SER A 188 -5.47 1.75 1.84
N LEU A 189 -6.57 1.21 1.32
CA LEU A 189 -7.35 1.85 0.26
C LEU A 189 -8.18 2.97 0.86
N CYS A 190 -8.28 4.09 0.14
CA CYS A 190 -9.17 5.20 0.45
C CYS A 190 -10.63 4.73 0.26
N PRO A 191 -11.46 4.71 1.30
CA PRO A 191 -12.86 4.32 1.20
C PRO A 191 -13.69 5.45 0.56
N ASP A 192 -14.91 5.12 0.19
CA ASP A 192 -15.87 6.06 -0.40
C ASP A 192 -16.16 7.25 0.53
N SER A 193 -16.21 7.01 1.86
CA SER A 193 -16.41 8.04 2.89
C SER A 193 -15.33 9.12 2.92
N TYR A 194 -14.16 8.85 2.31
CA TYR A 194 -13.04 9.80 2.17
C TYR A 194 -12.78 10.25 0.72
N HIS A 195 -13.73 9.99 -0.19
CA HIS A 195 -13.63 10.50 -1.56
C HIS A 195 -13.56 12.04 -1.58
N LYS A 196 -12.58 12.61 -2.30
CA LYS A 196 -12.25 14.05 -2.33
C LYS A 196 -11.74 14.62 -1.00
N SER A 197 -11.22 13.78 -0.10
CA SER A 197 -10.53 14.26 1.10
C SER A 197 -9.20 14.94 0.77
N LEU A 198 -8.72 15.79 1.67
CA LEU A 198 -7.41 16.41 1.54
C LEU A 198 -6.35 15.60 2.31
N LEU A 199 -5.17 15.47 1.72
CA LEU A 199 -4.05 14.70 2.27
C LEU A 199 -3.10 15.59 3.07
N ASN A 200 -2.73 15.15 4.29
CA ASN A 200 -1.75 15.84 5.13
C ASN A 200 -0.31 15.36 4.85
N GLN A 201 0.68 16.22 5.11
CA GLN A 201 2.10 16.09 4.74
C GLN A 201 2.84 14.80 5.17
N ARG A 202 2.37 14.07 6.19
CA ARG A 202 3.03 12.85 6.69
C ARG A 202 2.48 11.56 6.11
N VAL A 203 1.68 11.70 5.09
CA VAL A 203 1.02 10.61 4.39
C VAL A 203 1.25 10.78 2.89
N ALA A 204 1.44 9.68 2.19
CA ALA A 204 1.43 9.66 0.73
C ALA A 204 0.14 9.04 0.23
N ALA A 205 -0.35 9.54 -0.89
CA ALA A 205 -1.33 8.88 -1.73
C ALA A 205 -0.61 8.27 -2.94
N ILE A 206 -1.01 7.06 -3.30
CA ILE A 206 -0.54 6.32 -4.46
C ILE A 206 -1.77 6.03 -5.31
N ARG A 207 -1.90 6.72 -6.42
CA ARG A 207 -2.99 6.56 -7.38
C ARG A 207 -2.53 5.65 -8.49
N ALA A 208 -2.96 4.39 -8.45
CA ALA A 208 -2.70 3.44 -9.51
C ALA A 208 -3.44 3.85 -10.79
N PHE A 209 -2.82 3.65 -11.95
CA PHE A 209 -3.52 3.81 -13.23
C PHE A 209 -4.50 2.67 -13.44
N GLU A 210 -4.09 1.46 -13.06
CA GLU A 210 -4.88 0.24 -13.20
C GLU A 210 -4.76 -0.61 -11.91
N TYR A 211 -5.71 -1.47 -11.63
CA TYR A 211 -5.69 -2.50 -10.59
C TYR A 211 -5.21 -2.04 -9.20
N PRO A 212 -5.82 -1.01 -8.58
CA PRO A 212 -5.41 -0.53 -7.27
C PRO A 212 -5.46 -1.59 -6.18
N GLU A 213 -6.38 -2.56 -6.28
CA GLU A 213 -6.48 -3.69 -5.35
C GLU A 213 -5.25 -4.61 -5.43
N TYR A 214 -4.75 -4.90 -6.64
CA TYR A 214 -3.52 -5.67 -6.82
C TYR A 214 -2.32 -4.93 -6.21
N LEU A 215 -2.17 -3.64 -6.51
CA LEU A 215 -1.12 -2.81 -5.93
C LEU A 215 -1.22 -2.77 -4.39
N PHE A 216 -2.42 -2.68 -3.85
CA PHE A 216 -2.66 -2.74 -2.41
C PHE A 216 -2.22 -4.07 -1.80
N LEU A 217 -2.51 -5.20 -2.45
CA LEU A 217 -2.07 -6.51 -2.00
C LEU A 217 -0.55 -6.64 -2.09
N ASN A 218 0.07 -6.16 -3.17
CA ASN A 218 1.51 -6.15 -3.37
C ASN A 218 2.22 -5.39 -2.24
N LEU A 219 1.81 -4.15 -1.94
CA LEU A 219 2.40 -3.34 -0.87
C LEU A 219 2.23 -3.95 0.53
N ARG A 220 1.23 -4.80 0.74
CA ARG A 220 1.01 -5.52 2.00
C ARG A 220 1.77 -6.84 2.10
N SER A 221 2.45 -7.24 1.05
CA SER A 221 3.19 -8.51 1.04
C SER A 221 4.28 -8.53 2.12
N PRO A 222 4.59 -9.73 2.66
CA PRO A 222 5.71 -9.91 3.57
C PRO A 222 7.04 -9.43 2.98
N TYR A 223 7.20 -9.56 1.66
CA TYR A 223 8.36 -9.10 0.94
C TYR A 223 8.57 -7.59 1.11
N ILE A 224 7.59 -6.76 0.76
CA ILE A 224 7.68 -5.30 0.88
C ILE A 224 7.89 -4.86 2.34
N LEU A 225 7.19 -5.50 3.27
CA LEU A 225 7.37 -5.22 4.69
C LEU A 225 8.82 -5.49 5.15
N ASN A 226 9.40 -6.62 4.73
CA ASN A 226 10.77 -6.99 5.08
C ASN A 226 11.80 -6.06 4.42
N LEU A 227 11.56 -5.67 3.15
CA LEU A 227 12.41 -4.72 2.44
C LEU A 227 12.53 -3.39 3.23
N TYR A 228 11.41 -2.83 3.67
CA TYR A 228 11.43 -1.61 4.49
C TYR A 228 12.03 -1.85 5.88
N LYS A 229 11.74 -2.98 6.54
CA LYS A 229 12.36 -3.32 7.83
C LYS A 229 13.89 -3.42 7.72
N ASN A 230 14.40 -4.07 6.69
CA ASN A 230 15.83 -4.24 6.48
C ASN A 230 16.50 -2.91 6.15
N ARG A 231 15.86 -2.07 5.32
CA ARG A 231 16.40 -0.75 4.95
C ARG A 231 16.49 0.21 6.14
N PHE A 232 15.55 0.16 7.09
CA PHE A 232 15.48 1.06 8.24
C PHE A 232 15.75 0.37 9.60
N GLY A 233 15.94 -0.94 9.60
CA GLY A 233 16.18 -1.73 10.81
C GLY A 233 17.59 -1.50 11.36
N GLY A 234 17.68 -1.22 12.66
CA GLY A 234 18.93 -1.26 13.41
C GLY A 234 19.41 0.07 14.03
N ASN A 235 18.90 1.22 13.67
CA ASN A 235 19.45 2.50 14.12
C ASN A 235 18.67 3.19 15.26
N GLY A 236 17.69 2.53 15.89
CA GLY A 236 16.91 3.11 17.01
C GLY A 236 16.07 4.34 16.63
N LEU A 237 16.22 4.87 15.43
CA LEU A 237 15.49 6.02 14.92
C LEU A 237 14.13 5.59 14.38
N GLN A 238 13.14 6.48 14.50
CA GLN A 238 11.83 6.23 13.90
C GLN A 238 11.97 6.25 12.37
N PRO A 239 11.58 5.17 11.67
CA PRO A 239 11.68 5.13 10.23
C PRO A 239 10.75 6.17 9.60
N ASN A 240 11.30 6.93 8.65
CA ASN A 240 10.57 7.87 7.82
C ASN A 240 10.88 7.55 6.35
N LEU A 241 9.84 7.33 5.54
CA LEU A 241 9.97 7.15 4.10
C LEU A 241 10.11 8.50 3.42
N LYS A 242 11.10 8.62 2.55
CA LYS A 242 11.16 9.68 1.54
C LYS A 242 10.27 9.30 0.36
N MET A 243 9.89 10.27 -0.45
CA MET A 243 9.12 9.99 -1.66
C MET A 243 9.86 9.06 -2.63
N SER A 244 11.19 9.18 -2.72
CA SER A 244 12.02 8.25 -3.50
C SER A 244 11.93 6.80 -2.99
N ASP A 245 11.85 6.59 -1.68
CA ASP A 245 11.70 5.24 -1.10
C ASP A 245 10.38 4.57 -1.51
N VAL A 246 9.39 5.37 -1.90
CA VAL A 246 8.09 4.90 -2.39
C VAL A 246 8.10 4.77 -3.92
N THR A 247 8.53 5.79 -4.65
CA THR A 247 8.48 5.81 -6.12
C THR A 247 9.45 4.83 -6.78
N GLU A 248 10.62 4.60 -6.16
CA GLU A 248 11.66 3.68 -6.66
C GLU A 248 11.44 2.22 -6.22
N LEU A 249 10.39 1.94 -5.45
CA LEU A 249 10.05 0.57 -5.06
C LEU A 249 9.77 -0.27 -6.30
N ALA A 250 10.39 -1.44 -6.43
CA ALA A 250 10.05 -2.42 -7.45
C ALA A 250 8.84 -3.24 -6.99
N ILE A 251 7.82 -3.29 -7.83
CA ILE A 251 6.55 -3.98 -7.60
C ILE A 251 6.30 -4.99 -8.71
#